data_3b62981402e990cc8e9614ae6a87b27b
#
_entry.id   3b62981402e990cc8e9614ae6a87b27b
#
_cell.length_a   1.000
_cell.length_b   1.000
_cell.length_c   1.000
_cell.angle_alpha   90.00
_cell.angle_beta   90.00
_cell.angle_gamma   90.00
#
_symmetry.space_group_name_H-M   'P 1'
#
loop_
_entity.id
_entity.type
_entity.pdbx_description
1 polymer ?
#
loop_
_entity_poly.entity_id
_entity_poly.type
_entity_poly.pdbx_seq_one_letter_code
_entity_poly.pdbx_strand_id
1 'polypeptide(L)'
;NEIADLACELPTQKIAIQRILLAVCYRVASLESAKDWRGQWDAGAPTDEALAYLERWRDRFYLFGGPRPFMQTPDLRTAKGAVSGLEKIIADIPNGEQFFTTRHTRAIARIPADEAALWLVHAHAYDPSGIRSGAVGDPETKGGKGYPIGPSWCGQTGTVLLKGKNLDETLVLNLVPFDSGSLQGPDPMGDKGTCTWEAEDVETAQRRDYSRDGDPDPAGISIPRLFTWHSRRIRLVGDRSGVTGVVLAQGDKLAPQNMQRFEPMSLWRYSMPQSKKFREHTYMPRKHEPGRALWRNLPGILPGLRTVDGFDKTEQTEFLSSQTLSFHKRIEQGPRTRYPVRVRVEAVGVTYGPKEATFEDLYHDELSFSTALLKEKGPGLPDLIDSQVRGTEQVASHVGVFAANLARAAGQSGEGAGDGARSRAKEQFFALVDDPFRRWLARLDG
;
A
#
# COMPACT_ATOMS: atom_id res chain seq x y z
N ASN A 1 -22.85 -0.45 13.93
CA ASN A 1 -22.26 -0.88 12.67
C ASN A 1 -21.75 -2.30 12.79
N GLU A 2 -22.36 -3.23 12.07
CA GLU A 2 -22.15 -4.68 12.27
C GLU A 2 -21.09 -5.26 11.30
N ILE A 3 -20.56 -4.44 10.35
CA ILE A 3 -19.56 -4.91 9.39
C ILE A 3 -18.20 -5.03 10.09
N ALA A 4 -17.76 -6.27 10.29
CA ALA A 4 -16.51 -6.54 10.98
C ALA A 4 -15.29 -6.13 10.15
N ASP A 5 -15.24 -6.50 8.87
CA ASP A 5 -14.14 -6.22 7.94
C ASP A 5 -14.62 -6.40 6.49
N LEU A 6 -13.77 -6.03 5.52
CA LEU A 6 -14.00 -6.30 4.10
C LEU A 6 -13.61 -7.74 3.77
N ALA A 7 -14.49 -8.44 3.06
CA ALA A 7 -14.23 -9.78 2.54
C ALA A 7 -13.67 -9.66 1.11
N CYS A 8 -12.39 -9.97 0.93
CA CYS A 8 -11.70 -9.96 -0.35
C CYS A 8 -10.87 -11.23 -0.51
N GLU A 9 -10.61 -11.65 -1.75
CA GLU A 9 -9.78 -12.84 -2.01
C GLU A 9 -8.31 -12.61 -1.65
N LEU A 10 -7.79 -11.39 -1.91
CA LEU A 10 -6.42 -11.00 -1.62
C LEU A 10 -6.36 -9.83 -0.62
N PRO A 11 -5.39 -9.81 0.29
CA PRO A 11 -5.14 -8.65 1.15
C PRO A 11 -4.92 -7.35 0.36
N THR A 12 -4.33 -7.41 -0.82
CA THR A 12 -4.13 -6.26 -1.71
C THR A 12 -5.45 -5.73 -2.30
N GLN A 13 -6.42 -6.60 -2.59
CA GLN A 13 -7.78 -6.13 -2.95
C GLN A 13 -8.43 -5.40 -1.79
N LYS A 14 -8.31 -5.96 -0.57
CA LYS A 14 -8.83 -5.33 0.63
C LYS A 14 -8.27 -3.91 0.81
N ILE A 15 -6.94 -3.74 0.73
CA ILE A 15 -6.30 -2.43 0.82
C ILE A 15 -6.79 -1.49 -0.29
N ALA A 16 -6.92 -1.97 -1.52
CA ALA A 16 -7.40 -1.15 -2.64
C ALA A 16 -8.83 -0.62 -2.39
N ILE A 17 -9.74 -1.46 -1.92
CA ILE A 17 -11.11 -1.05 -1.56
C ILE A 17 -11.12 -0.16 -0.31
N GLN A 18 -10.31 -0.47 0.71
CA GLN A 18 -10.18 0.35 1.91
C GLN A 18 -9.80 1.80 1.56
N ARG A 19 -8.88 1.98 0.60
CA ARG A 19 -8.48 3.31 0.11
C ARG A 19 -9.62 4.06 -0.57
N ILE A 20 -10.47 3.38 -1.34
CA ILE A 20 -11.68 3.99 -1.92
C ILE A 20 -12.62 4.50 -0.83
N LEU A 21 -12.89 3.68 0.21
CA LEU A 21 -13.71 4.09 1.34
C LEU A 21 -13.10 5.27 2.09
N LEU A 22 -11.81 5.22 2.36
CA LEU A 22 -11.08 6.33 2.99
C LEU A 22 -11.10 7.60 2.13
N ALA A 23 -11.00 7.49 0.81
CA ALA A 23 -11.12 8.64 -0.09
C ALA A 23 -12.47 9.34 0.07
N VAL A 24 -13.56 8.57 0.16
CA VAL A 24 -14.90 9.13 0.45
C VAL A 24 -14.92 9.79 1.83
N CYS A 25 -14.40 9.11 2.87
CA CYS A 25 -14.34 9.69 4.22
C CYS A 25 -13.55 11.01 4.25
N TYR A 26 -12.39 11.07 3.61
CA TYR A 26 -11.60 12.31 3.49
C TYR A 26 -12.34 13.44 2.75
N ARG A 27 -13.21 13.08 1.79
CA ARG A 27 -14.01 14.07 1.03
C ARG A 27 -15.10 14.70 1.85
N VAL A 28 -15.64 14.01 2.84
CA VAL A 28 -16.81 14.45 3.59
C VAL A 28 -16.51 14.85 5.03
N ALA A 29 -15.45 14.28 5.62
CA ALA A 29 -15.05 14.63 6.98
C ALA A 29 -14.24 15.93 7.01
N SER A 30 -14.65 16.87 7.85
CA SER A 30 -13.92 18.13 8.10
C SER A 30 -12.92 17.93 9.22
N LEU A 31 -11.78 17.29 8.91
CA LEU A 31 -10.74 16.93 9.89
C LEU A 31 -9.56 17.89 9.78
N GLU A 32 -9.65 19.05 10.41
CA GLU A 32 -8.56 20.03 10.43
C GLU A 32 -7.57 19.79 11.57
N SER A 33 -8.04 19.27 12.71
CA SER A 33 -7.25 19.14 13.93
C SER A 33 -7.43 17.80 14.65
N ALA A 34 -6.57 17.51 15.61
CA ALA A 34 -6.72 16.36 16.51
C ALA A 34 -8.02 16.41 17.33
N LYS A 35 -8.58 17.61 17.57
CA LYS A 35 -9.86 17.76 18.25
C LYS A 35 -11.01 17.27 17.37
N ASP A 36 -11.00 17.62 16.08
CA ASP A 36 -12.02 17.20 15.12
C ASP A 36 -11.97 15.68 14.94
N TRP A 37 -10.76 15.12 14.86
CA TRP A 37 -10.57 13.67 14.81
C TRP A 37 -11.17 12.97 16.04
N ARG A 38 -10.99 13.50 17.24
CA ARG A 38 -11.60 12.93 18.45
C ARG A 38 -13.12 12.95 18.39
N GLY A 39 -13.71 14.06 17.91
CA GLY A 39 -15.14 14.16 17.67
C GLY A 39 -15.62 13.10 16.69
N GLN A 40 -14.87 12.90 15.59
CA GLN A 40 -15.17 11.87 14.60
C GLN A 40 -15.03 10.45 15.17
N TRP A 41 -14.00 10.22 16.02
CA TRP A 41 -13.81 8.94 16.68
C TRP A 41 -14.99 8.57 17.60
N ASP A 42 -15.52 9.55 18.34
CA ASP A 42 -16.67 9.35 19.22
C ASP A 42 -17.98 9.16 18.44
N ALA A 43 -18.10 9.78 17.27
CA ALA A 43 -19.27 9.67 16.37
C ALA A 43 -19.24 8.42 15.48
N GLY A 44 -18.05 7.88 15.17
CA GLY A 44 -17.84 6.85 14.17
C GLY A 44 -17.48 7.41 12.80
N ALA A 45 -17.43 6.58 11.76
CA ALA A 45 -17.20 7.04 10.39
C ALA A 45 -18.32 7.98 9.91
N PRO A 46 -18.04 8.97 9.02
CA PRO A 46 -19.03 9.96 8.57
C PRO A 46 -20.02 9.34 7.56
N THR A 47 -20.86 8.43 8.03
CA THR A 47 -21.69 7.55 7.18
C THR A 47 -22.78 8.34 6.45
N ASP A 48 -23.47 9.25 7.12
CA ASP A 48 -24.58 10.00 6.53
C ASP A 48 -24.06 10.98 5.45
N GLU A 49 -22.95 11.65 5.74
CA GLU A 49 -22.28 12.55 4.81
C GLU A 49 -21.72 11.76 3.61
N ALA A 50 -21.17 10.57 3.85
CA ALA A 50 -20.69 9.68 2.81
C ALA A 50 -21.82 9.20 1.90
N LEU A 51 -22.97 8.82 2.46
CA LEU A 51 -24.14 8.44 1.67
C LEU A 51 -24.68 9.60 0.82
N ALA A 52 -24.76 10.81 1.38
CA ALA A 52 -25.17 12.01 0.64
C ALA A 52 -24.17 12.34 -0.49
N TYR A 53 -22.88 12.20 -0.24
CA TYR A 53 -21.83 12.37 -1.25
C TYR A 53 -21.95 11.32 -2.37
N LEU A 54 -22.10 10.04 -2.03
CA LEU A 54 -22.26 8.97 -3.00
C LEU A 54 -23.53 9.11 -3.84
N GLU A 55 -24.63 9.57 -3.25
CA GLU A 55 -25.86 9.85 -3.99
C GLU A 55 -25.67 10.99 -5.00
N ARG A 56 -24.95 12.06 -4.60
CA ARG A 56 -24.59 13.17 -5.52
C ARG A 56 -23.79 12.69 -6.72
N TRP A 57 -22.89 11.73 -6.52
CA TRP A 57 -22.01 11.20 -7.56
C TRP A 57 -22.48 9.85 -8.10
N ARG A 58 -23.70 9.45 -7.83
CA ARG A 58 -24.24 8.11 -8.15
C ARG A 58 -23.96 7.67 -9.57
N ASP A 59 -24.08 8.56 -10.54
CA ASP A 59 -23.86 8.27 -11.96
C ASP A 59 -22.42 7.88 -12.29
N ARG A 60 -21.48 8.13 -11.38
CA ARG A 60 -20.07 7.75 -11.50
C ARG A 60 -19.75 6.35 -10.95
N PHE A 61 -20.70 5.71 -10.27
CA PHE A 61 -20.52 4.41 -9.63
C PHE A 61 -21.15 3.24 -10.40
N TYR A 62 -21.68 3.48 -11.58
CA TYR A 62 -22.12 2.41 -12.46
C TYR A 62 -20.93 1.82 -13.23
N LEU A 63 -20.77 0.48 -13.16
CA LEU A 63 -19.71 -0.22 -13.88
C LEU A 63 -20.00 -0.24 -15.40
N PHE A 64 -21.29 -0.28 -15.78
CA PHE A 64 -21.79 -0.29 -17.16
C PHE A 64 -23.02 0.61 -17.32
N GLY A 65 -23.24 1.09 -18.53
CA GLY A 65 -24.49 1.77 -18.91
C GLY A 65 -24.52 3.27 -18.64
N GLY A 66 -23.42 3.87 -18.24
CA GLY A 66 -23.28 5.32 -18.08
C GLY A 66 -22.22 5.90 -19.04
N PRO A 67 -22.24 7.22 -19.28
CA PRO A 67 -21.23 7.89 -20.10
C PRO A 67 -19.85 7.91 -19.42
N ARG A 68 -19.82 7.75 -18.11
CA ARG A 68 -18.62 7.82 -17.27
C ARG A 68 -18.60 6.64 -16.28
N PRO A 69 -18.23 5.43 -16.75
CA PRO A 69 -18.26 4.23 -15.91
C PRO A 69 -17.23 4.30 -14.80
N PHE A 70 -17.55 3.70 -13.65
CA PHE A 70 -16.75 3.75 -12.43
C PHE A 70 -15.29 3.34 -12.67
N MET A 71 -14.37 4.25 -12.36
CA MET A 71 -12.91 4.07 -12.47
C MET A 71 -12.44 3.56 -13.84
N GLN A 72 -13.17 3.86 -14.89
CA GLN A 72 -12.83 3.46 -16.27
C GLN A 72 -12.64 4.70 -17.15
N THR A 73 -11.93 4.50 -18.25
CA THR A 73 -11.81 5.48 -19.32
C THR A 73 -12.82 5.15 -20.40
N PRO A 74 -13.87 5.99 -20.57
CA PRO A 74 -14.85 5.82 -21.64
C PRO A 74 -14.16 5.74 -23.00
N ASP A 75 -14.72 4.97 -23.93
CA ASP A 75 -14.23 4.83 -25.32
C ASP A 75 -12.77 4.42 -25.49
N LEU A 76 -12.10 3.97 -24.42
CA LEU A 76 -10.73 3.48 -24.51
C LEU A 76 -10.64 2.33 -25.53
N ARG A 77 -9.79 2.50 -26.52
CA ARG A 77 -9.58 1.51 -27.57
C ARG A 77 -8.14 1.51 -28.06
N THR A 78 -7.72 0.38 -28.55
CA THR A 78 -6.46 0.27 -29.30
C THR A 78 -6.69 0.58 -30.78
N ALA A 79 -5.65 0.92 -31.52
CA ALA A 79 -5.76 1.20 -32.97
C ALA A 79 -6.32 0.02 -33.78
N LYS A 80 -6.14 -1.22 -33.28
CA LYS A 80 -6.64 -2.45 -33.92
C LYS A 80 -7.98 -2.92 -33.34
N GLY A 81 -8.58 -2.18 -32.41
CA GLY A 81 -9.79 -2.61 -31.70
C GLY A 81 -9.59 -3.86 -30.81
N ALA A 82 -8.34 -4.20 -30.49
CA ALA A 82 -8.04 -5.42 -29.74
C ALA A 82 -8.53 -5.31 -28.29
N VAL A 83 -9.19 -6.36 -27.82
CA VAL A 83 -9.59 -6.61 -26.43
C VAL A 83 -8.73 -7.74 -25.88
N SER A 84 -8.22 -7.57 -24.69
CA SER A 84 -7.43 -8.60 -23.98
C SER A 84 -8.34 -9.46 -23.10
N GLY A 85 -7.86 -10.65 -22.75
CA GLY A 85 -8.52 -11.51 -21.77
C GLY A 85 -8.43 -10.95 -20.35
N LEU A 86 -9.16 -11.57 -19.45
CA LEU A 86 -9.29 -11.16 -18.03
C LEU A 86 -8.01 -11.34 -17.23
N GLU A 87 -7.07 -12.16 -17.70
CA GLU A 87 -5.73 -12.32 -17.11
C GLU A 87 -4.93 -11.02 -17.05
N LYS A 88 -5.39 -9.96 -17.70
CA LYS A 88 -4.73 -8.64 -17.64
C LYS A 88 -5.09 -7.82 -16.42
N ILE A 89 -6.19 -8.14 -15.74
CA ILE A 89 -6.62 -7.44 -14.54
C ILE A 89 -6.72 -8.36 -13.31
N ILE A 90 -6.89 -9.65 -13.50
CA ILE A 90 -6.98 -10.62 -12.40
C ILE A 90 -5.56 -11.01 -12.01
N ALA A 91 -5.10 -10.48 -10.88
CA ALA A 91 -3.71 -10.60 -10.43
C ALA A 91 -3.30 -12.04 -10.10
N ASP A 92 -4.25 -12.87 -9.66
CA ASP A 92 -3.99 -14.26 -9.29
C ASP A 92 -3.98 -15.23 -10.49
N ILE A 93 -4.35 -14.77 -11.68
CA ILE A 93 -4.24 -15.59 -12.90
C ILE A 93 -2.84 -15.44 -13.50
N PRO A 94 -2.17 -16.55 -13.84
CA PRO A 94 -0.84 -16.47 -14.41
C PRO A 94 -0.84 -15.72 -15.75
N ASN A 95 -0.14 -14.61 -15.80
CA ASN A 95 0.26 -13.93 -17.02
C ASN A 95 1.76 -14.20 -17.26
N GLY A 96 2.12 -15.48 -17.23
CA GLY A 96 3.49 -15.98 -17.23
C GLY A 96 3.72 -16.97 -16.10
N GLU A 97 3.89 -16.49 -14.89
CA GLU A 97 4.08 -17.31 -13.68
C GLU A 97 2.76 -17.51 -12.93
N GLN A 98 2.60 -18.66 -12.27
CA GLN A 98 1.42 -18.97 -11.46
C GLN A 98 1.54 -18.25 -10.10
N PHE A 99 0.45 -17.59 -9.68
CA PHE A 99 0.38 -16.83 -8.44
C PHE A 99 -0.87 -17.24 -7.64
N PHE A 100 -0.70 -17.84 -6.49
CA PHE A 100 -1.71 -18.21 -5.48
C PHE A 100 -3.07 -18.76 -5.95
N THR A 101 -3.23 -19.22 -7.18
CA THR A 101 -4.51 -19.66 -7.70
C THR A 101 -4.43 -21.01 -8.41
N THR A 102 -5.55 -21.73 -8.40
CA THR A 102 -5.80 -22.86 -9.28
C THR A 102 -6.54 -22.48 -10.57
N ARG A 103 -6.88 -21.20 -10.73
CA ARG A 103 -7.54 -20.69 -11.94
C ARG A 103 -6.58 -20.75 -13.13
N HIS A 104 -7.07 -21.18 -14.26
CA HIS A 104 -6.30 -21.21 -15.51
C HIS A 104 -6.83 -20.17 -16.49
N THR A 105 -5.96 -19.41 -17.13
CA THR A 105 -6.28 -18.36 -18.10
C THR A 105 -7.30 -18.79 -19.15
N ARG A 106 -7.20 -20.01 -19.65
CA ARG A 106 -8.12 -20.56 -20.67
C ARG A 106 -9.51 -20.93 -20.14
N ALA A 107 -9.67 -21.02 -18.81
CA ALA A 107 -10.93 -21.42 -18.19
C ALA A 107 -11.82 -20.22 -17.80
N ILE A 108 -11.29 -19.00 -17.87
CA ILE A 108 -12.02 -17.81 -17.45
C ILE A 108 -12.44 -17.02 -18.67
N ALA A 109 -13.61 -17.38 -19.19
CA ALA A 109 -14.23 -16.66 -20.28
C ALA A 109 -15.07 -15.46 -19.82
N ARG A 110 -15.55 -15.48 -18.58
CA ARG A 110 -16.41 -14.44 -17.98
C ARG A 110 -16.29 -14.46 -16.46
N ILE A 111 -16.36 -13.28 -15.83
CA ILE A 111 -16.50 -13.09 -14.38
C ILE A 111 -17.73 -12.24 -14.07
N PRO A 112 -18.34 -12.35 -12.88
CA PRO A 112 -19.41 -11.47 -12.42
C PRO A 112 -18.98 -10.00 -12.41
N ALA A 113 -19.94 -9.08 -12.49
CA ALA A 113 -19.65 -7.65 -12.52
C ALA A 113 -19.07 -7.13 -11.19
N ASP A 114 -19.48 -7.68 -10.06
CA ASP A 114 -18.97 -7.36 -8.73
C ASP A 114 -17.50 -7.82 -8.56
N GLU A 115 -17.17 -9.03 -8.98
CA GLU A 115 -15.78 -9.50 -9.03
C GLU A 115 -14.92 -8.61 -9.94
N ALA A 116 -15.43 -8.26 -11.13
CA ALA A 116 -14.73 -7.38 -12.05
C ALA A 116 -14.48 -5.97 -11.46
N ALA A 117 -15.39 -5.44 -10.65
CA ALA A 117 -15.21 -4.17 -9.96
C ALA A 117 -14.06 -4.24 -8.94
N LEU A 118 -13.94 -5.33 -8.18
CA LEU A 118 -12.83 -5.54 -7.25
C LEU A 118 -11.48 -5.59 -8.00
N TRP A 119 -11.40 -6.34 -9.10
CA TRP A 119 -10.20 -6.42 -9.92
C TRP A 119 -9.86 -5.11 -10.63
N LEU A 120 -10.85 -4.33 -11.05
CA LEU A 120 -10.65 -2.99 -11.61
C LEU A 120 -9.96 -2.06 -10.61
N VAL A 121 -10.47 -1.99 -9.39
CA VAL A 121 -9.87 -1.16 -8.32
C VAL A 121 -8.48 -1.68 -7.96
N HIS A 122 -8.33 -3.01 -7.85
CA HIS A 122 -7.04 -3.64 -7.60
C HIS A 122 -6.00 -3.30 -8.69
N ALA A 123 -6.37 -3.34 -9.97
CA ALA A 123 -5.46 -3.01 -11.06
C ALA A 123 -4.96 -1.56 -10.99
N HIS A 124 -5.80 -0.60 -10.62
CA HIS A 124 -5.35 0.77 -10.39
C HIS A 124 -4.37 0.90 -9.24
N ALA A 125 -4.46 0.03 -8.24
CA ALA A 125 -3.61 0.04 -7.06
C ALA A 125 -2.31 -0.78 -7.23
N TYR A 126 -2.36 -1.96 -7.88
CA TYR A 126 -1.30 -2.97 -7.83
C TYR A 126 -0.89 -3.56 -9.18
N ASP A 127 -1.42 -3.10 -10.33
CA ASP A 127 -1.02 -3.67 -11.62
C ASP A 127 0.51 -3.57 -11.82
N PRO A 128 1.19 -4.67 -12.18
CA PRO A 128 2.64 -4.68 -12.36
C PRO A 128 3.08 -3.78 -13.51
N SER A 129 4.37 -3.44 -13.55
CA SER A 129 5.00 -2.77 -14.67
C SER A 129 4.93 -3.62 -15.94
N GLY A 130 5.11 -3.03 -17.09
CA GLY A 130 5.18 -3.75 -18.35
C GLY A 130 4.67 -2.93 -19.52
N ILE A 131 4.93 -3.45 -20.73
CA ILE A 131 4.37 -2.87 -21.96
C ILE A 131 2.88 -3.16 -21.99
N ARG A 132 2.07 -2.11 -22.22
CA ARG A 132 0.63 -2.22 -22.42
C ARG A 132 0.28 -1.93 -23.88
N SER A 133 -0.95 -2.20 -24.27
CA SER A 133 -1.46 -1.78 -25.59
C SER A 133 -1.44 -0.24 -25.67
N GLY A 134 -1.05 0.27 -26.82
CA GLY A 134 -1.17 1.71 -27.07
C GLY A 134 -2.62 2.12 -27.26
N ALA A 135 -3.05 3.14 -26.57
CA ALA A 135 -4.40 3.68 -26.67
C ALA A 135 -4.49 4.74 -27.78
N VAL A 136 -5.59 4.75 -28.51
CA VAL A 136 -5.90 5.82 -29.44
C VAL A 136 -6.15 7.11 -28.66
N GLY A 137 -5.44 8.17 -29.02
CA GLY A 137 -5.51 9.45 -28.29
C GLY A 137 -4.42 9.64 -27.22
N ASP A 138 -3.59 8.62 -26.94
CA ASP A 138 -2.42 8.76 -26.08
C ASP A 138 -1.18 9.17 -26.93
N PRO A 139 -0.66 10.41 -26.78
CA PRO A 139 0.47 10.90 -27.57
C PRO A 139 1.79 10.18 -27.27
N GLU A 140 1.90 9.54 -26.11
CA GLU A 140 3.07 8.77 -25.69
C GLU A 140 3.11 7.34 -26.27
N THR A 141 2.11 6.97 -27.06
CA THR A 141 2.07 5.67 -27.74
C THR A 141 3.10 5.64 -28.88
N LYS A 142 4.00 4.64 -28.90
CA LYS A 142 5.01 4.45 -29.92
C LYS A 142 4.88 3.04 -30.53
N GLY A 143 4.66 2.97 -31.85
CA GLY A 143 4.50 1.69 -32.56
C GLY A 143 3.32 0.84 -32.03
N GLY A 144 2.22 1.49 -31.62
CA GLY A 144 1.06 0.79 -31.03
C GLY A 144 1.27 0.26 -29.61
N LYS A 145 2.31 0.70 -28.91
CA LYS A 145 2.69 0.27 -27.56
C LYS A 145 2.75 1.45 -26.59
N GLY A 146 2.20 1.25 -25.40
CA GLY A 146 2.44 2.09 -24.23
C GLY A 146 3.61 1.55 -23.42
N TYR A 147 4.74 2.26 -23.40
CA TYR A 147 5.92 1.84 -22.65
C TYR A 147 5.70 1.93 -21.14
N PRO A 148 6.42 1.10 -20.34
CA PRO A 148 6.23 1.02 -18.90
C PRO A 148 6.41 2.34 -18.17
N ILE A 149 5.55 2.60 -17.19
CA ILE A 149 5.63 3.74 -16.26
C ILE A 149 5.89 3.30 -14.81
N GLY A 150 6.18 2.02 -14.61
CA GLY A 150 6.30 1.38 -13.30
C GLY A 150 5.02 0.66 -12.87
N PRO A 151 5.05 -0.02 -11.71
CA PRO A 151 3.85 -0.59 -11.10
C PRO A 151 2.84 0.48 -10.73
N SER A 152 1.59 0.10 -10.53
CA SER A 152 0.57 0.96 -9.96
C SER A 152 0.97 1.42 -8.55
N TRP A 153 0.34 2.49 -8.05
CA TRP A 153 0.84 3.25 -6.90
C TRP A 153 1.12 2.39 -5.66
N CYS A 154 0.14 1.61 -5.20
CA CYS A 154 0.30 0.79 -3.99
C CYS A 154 1.32 -0.33 -4.16
N GLY A 155 1.57 -0.77 -5.40
CA GLY A 155 2.63 -1.73 -5.71
C GLY A 155 4.05 -1.20 -5.48
N GLN A 156 4.21 0.11 -5.31
CA GLN A 156 5.48 0.75 -4.99
C GLN A 156 5.69 0.96 -3.49
N THR A 157 4.67 0.72 -2.66
CA THR A 157 4.63 1.09 -1.24
C THR A 157 4.59 -0.14 -0.32
N GLY A 158 4.90 0.06 0.95
CA GLY A 158 4.60 -0.87 2.05
C GLY A 158 3.48 -0.30 2.89
N THR A 159 2.26 -0.77 2.66
CA THR A 159 1.07 -0.26 3.33
C THR A 159 1.00 -0.74 4.78
N VAL A 160 0.61 0.15 5.67
CA VAL A 160 0.34 -0.10 7.09
C VAL A 160 -1.05 0.44 7.40
N LEU A 161 -1.97 -0.44 7.77
CA LEU A 161 -3.35 -0.13 8.12
C LEU A 161 -3.57 -0.37 9.62
N LEU A 162 -4.15 0.59 10.33
CA LEU A 162 -4.62 0.41 11.69
C LEU A 162 -6.02 -0.24 11.65
N LYS A 163 -6.19 -1.36 12.35
CA LYS A 163 -7.47 -2.09 12.43
C LYS A 163 -8.15 -1.80 13.76
N GLY A 164 -9.40 -1.37 13.65
CA GLY A 164 -10.35 -1.30 14.77
C GLY A 164 -11.05 -2.64 15.01
N LYS A 165 -12.10 -2.61 15.84
CA LYS A 165 -12.94 -3.78 16.11
C LYS A 165 -13.88 -4.13 14.94
N ASN A 166 -14.18 -3.14 14.12
CA ASN A 166 -15.05 -3.22 12.96
C ASN A 166 -14.55 -2.27 11.85
N LEU A 167 -15.23 -2.27 10.72
CA LEU A 167 -14.87 -1.43 9.57
C LEU A 167 -14.97 0.06 9.91
N ASP A 168 -15.95 0.47 10.69
CA ASP A 168 -16.18 1.84 11.12
C ASP A 168 -14.97 2.40 11.90
N GLU A 169 -14.57 1.72 12.98
CA GLU A 169 -13.37 2.08 13.74
C GLU A 169 -12.11 2.05 12.87
N THR A 170 -12.01 1.07 11.96
CA THR A 170 -10.87 0.95 11.03
C THR A 170 -10.77 2.16 10.12
N LEU A 171 -11.89 2.65 9.57
CA LEU A 171 -11.89 3.85 8.73
C LEU A 171 -11.41 5.07 9.52
N VAL A 172 -11.99 5.32 10.71
CA VAL A 172 -11.61 6.50 11.51
C VAL A 172 -10.16 6.46 11.97
N LEU A 173 -9.63 5.27 12.35
CA LEU A 173 -8.22 5.12 12.74
C LEU A 173 -7.23 5.49 11.62
N ASN A 174 -7.64 5.39 10.36
CA ASN A 174 -6.77 5.70 9.22
C ASN A 174 -7.03 7.08 8.60
N LEU A 175 -7.86 7.90 9.21
CA LEU A 175 -8.02 9.31 8.87
C LEU A 175 -7.00 10.15 9.64
N VAL A 176 -6.22 10.96 8.91
CA VAL A 176 -5.21 11.86 9.50
C VAL A 176 -5.64 13.31 9.27
N PRO A 177 -5.81 14.13 10.32
CA PRO A 177 -6.14 15.53 10.18
C PRO A 177 -5.06 16.34 9.46
N PHE A 178 -5.46 17.38 8.74
CA PHE A 178 -4.56 18.18 7.89
C PHE A 178 -3.56 19.00 8.71
N ASP A 179 -3.98 19.57 9.84
CA ASP A 179 -3.11 20.32 10.76
C ASP A 179 -2.49 19.43 11.84
N SER A 180 -2.20 18.19 11.51
CA SER A 180 -1.60 17.27 12.48
C SER A 180 -0.13 17.56 12.77
N GLY A 181 0.48 18.55 12.10
CA GLY A 181 1.93 18.80 12.14
C GLY A 181 2.76 17.62 11.60
N SER A 182 2.09 16.50 11.22
CA SER A 182 2.68 15.34 10.58
C SER A 182 2.91 15.58 9.11
N LEU A 183 2.08 16.42 8.52
CA LEU A 183 2.02 16.71 7.11
C LEU A 183 2.69 18.08 6.88
N GLN A 184 4.02 18.15 6.97
CA GLN A 184 4.76 19.37 6.63
C GLN A 184 4.69 19.61 5.13
N GLY A 185 4.32 20.82 4.71
CA GLY A 185 4.27 21.25 3.31
C GLY A 185 2.89 21.73 2.88
N PRO A 186 2.63 21.91 1.54
CA PRO A 186 1.32 22.34 1.05
C PRO A 186 0.20 21.44 1.56
N ASP A 187 -0.98 22.01 1.70
CA ASP A 187 -2.20 21.33 2.15
C ASP A 187 -2.40 20.01 1.39
N PRO A 188 -2.39 18.85 2.09
CA PRO A 188 -2.55 17.55 1.42
C PRO A 188 -3.95 17.34 0.83
N MET A 189 -4.88 18.23 1.11
CA MET A 189 -6.20 18.25 0.47
C MET A 189 -6.24 19.19 -0.73
N GLY A 190 -5.27 20.11 -0.87
CA GLY A 190 -5.36 21.21 -1.84
C GLY A 190 -6.63 22.04 -1.61
N ASP A 191 -6.90 23.00 -2.45
CA ASP A 191 -8.10 23.84 -2.32
C ASP A 191 -9.41 23.03 -2.37
N LYS A 192 -9.39 21.77 -2.84
CA LYS A 192 -10.55 20.88 -2.90
C LYS A 192 -10.11 19.44 -3.18
N GLY A 193 -9.45 18.76 -2.26
CA GLY A 193 -9.08 17.37 -2.46
C GLY A 193 -10.17 16.55 -3.15
N THR A 194 -10.00 16.25 -4.44
CA THR A 194 -11.03 15.60 -5.27
C THR A 194 -10.70 14.14 -5.50
N CYS A 195 -11.70 13.29 -5.48
CA CYS A 195 -11.56 11.92 -5.97
C CYS A 195 -11.48 11.91 -7.51
N THR A 196 -10.90 10.86 -8.07
CA THR A 196 -10.72 10.75 -9.53
C THR A 196 -12.03 10.81 -10.30
N TRP A 197 -13.12 10.25 -9.76
CA TRP A 197 -14.43 10.29 -10.41
C TRP A 197 -15.10 11.67 -10.41
N GLU A 198 -14.60 12.64 -9.66
CA GLU A 198 -15.04 14.03 -9.67
C GLU A 198 -14.40 14.84 -10.80
N ALA A 199 -13.27 14.35 -11.34
CA ALA A 199 -12.49 15.03 -12.36
C ALA A 199 -12.80 14.50 -13.77
N GLU A 200 -12.57 15.33 -14.79
CA GLU A 200 -12.79 14.97 -16.19
C GLU A 200 -11.50 14.49 -16.89
N ASP A 201 -10.36 14.79 -16.30
CA ASP A 201 -9.05 14.58 -16.89
C ASP A 201 -8.64 13.12 -17.08
N VAL A 202 -9.28 12.17 -16.37
CA VAL A 202 -9.03 10.72 -16.46
C VAL A 202 -9.97 10.01 -17.45
N GLU A 203 -10.93 10.72 -18.01
CA GLU A 203 -11.92 10.17 -18.95
C GLU A 203 -11.36 9.99 -20.36
N THR A 204 -10.15 10.47 -20.61
CA THR A 204 -9.48 10.36 -21.91
C THR A 204 -8.34 9.36 -21.88
N ALA A 205 -7.97 8.86 -23.05
CA ALA A 205 -6.78 7.98 -23.19
C ALA A 205 -5.47 8.73 -22.93
N GLN A 206 -5.45 10.06 -23.05
CA GLN A 206 -4.28 10.89 -22.80
C GLN A 206 -3.84 10.72 -21.35
N ARG A 207 -2.58 10.34 -21.18
CA ARG A 207 -1.92 10.24 -19.87
C ARG A 207 -1.08 11.47 -19.58
N ARG A 208 -0.83 11.70 -18.30
CA ARG A 208 0.01 12.78 -17.79
C ARG A 208 1.25 12.19 -17.10
N ASP A 209 2.33 12.93 -17.16
CA ASP A 209 3.56 12.60 -16.44
C ASP A 209 3.76 13.61 -15.29
N TYR A 210 3.45 13.18 -14.08
CA TYR A 210 3.71 13.90 -12.83
C TYR A 210 5.04 13.45 -12.20
N SER A 211 5.96 12.93 -13.01
CA SER A 211 7.31 12.67 -12.53
C SER A 211 8.08 13.99 -12.39
N ARG A 212 9.12 13.99 -11.55
CA ARG A 212 9.95 15.18 -11.31
C ARG A 212 10.71 15.66 -12.53
N ASP A 213 10.90 14.78 -13.51
CA ASP A 213 11.53 15.14 -14.80
C ASP A 213 10.48 15.73 -15.79
N GLY A 214 9.17 15.62 -15.48
CA GLY A 214 8.07 16.19 -16.23
C GLY A 214 7.55 17.48 -15.60
N ASP A 215 6.50 17.37 -14.79
CA ASP A 215 5.97 18.48 -13.98
C ASP A 215 6.33 18.26 -12.51
N PRO A 216 7.27 19.03 -11.94
CA PRO A 216 7.71 18.88 -10.56
C PRO A 216 6.67 19.37 -9.53
N ASP A 217 5.69 20.15 -9.97
CA ASP A 217 4.59 20.57 -9.10
C ASP A 217 3.41 19.59 -9.22
N PRO A 218 3.16 18.76 -8.21
CA PRO A 218 1.99 17.87 -8.20
C PRO A 218 0.70 18.66 -7.93
N ALA A 219 0.52 19.82 -8.54
CA ALA A 219 -0.69 20.63 -8.39
C ALA A 219 -1.93 19.77 -8.67
N GLY A 220 -2.82 19.70 -7.69
CA GLY A 220 -4.01 18.87 -7.74
C GLY A 220 -3.85 17.43 -7.23
N ILE A 221 -2.68 17.03 -6.69
CA ILE A 221 -2.57 15.79 -5.92
C ILE A 221 -3.03 16.05 -4.49
N SER A 222 -3.95 15.22 -4.03
CA SER A 222 -4.48 15.20 -2.67
C SER A 222 -4.60 13.77 -2.18
N ILE A 223 -4.84 13.56 -0.89
CA ILE A 223 -5.05 12.20 -0.35
C ILE A 223 -6.20 11.49 -1.07
N PRO A 224 -7.41 12.07 -1.22
CA PRO A 224 -8.49 11.43 -1.96
C PRO A 224 -8.13 11.13 -3.43
N ARG A 225 -7.41 12.05 -4.10
CA ARG A 225 -6.96 11.86 -5.47
C ARG A 225 -5.99 10.70 -5.59
N LEU A 226 -5.01 10.60 -4.68
CA LEU A 226 -4.03 9.52 -4.67
C LEU A 226 -4.67 8.17 -4.33
N PHE A 227 -5.65 8.15 -3.44
CA PHE A 227 -6.35 6.92 -3.06
C PHE A 227 -7.23 6.37 -4.19
N THR A 228 -7.60 7.21 -5.15
CA THR A 228 -8.39 6.87 -6.32
C THR A 228 -7.60 7.00 -7.63
N TRP A 229 -6.25 6.99 -7.56
CA TRP A 229 -5.35 7.28 -8.67
C TRP A 229 -5.50 6.31 -9.84
N HIS A 230 -5.63 6.84 -11.06
CA HIS A 230 -5.69 6.05 -12.28
C HIS A 230 -4.28 5.75 -12.83
N SER A 231 -3.56 4.84 -12.17
CA SER A 231 -2.27 4.34 -12.66
C SER A 231 -2.36 3.70 -14.05
N ARG A 232 -3.55 3.28 -14.44
CA ARG A 232 -3.85 2.71 -15.75
C ARG A 232 -5.08 3.39 -16.36
N ARG A 233 -5.20 3.28 -17.68
CA ARG A 233 -6.46 3.52 -18.40
C ARG A 233 -7.08 2.17 -18.67
N ILE A 234 -8.29 1.96 -18.18
CA ILE A 234 -8.98 0.66 -18.19
C ILE A 234 -10.38 0.84 -18.75
N ARG A 235 -10.80 -0.07 -19.62
CA ARG A 235 -12.19 -0.24 -20.03
C ARG A 235 -12.54 -1.71 -19.99
N LEU A 236 -13.53 -2.07 -19.20
CA LEU A 236 -14.08 -3.42 -19.13
C LEU A 236 -14.98 -3.65 -20.34
N VAL A 237 -14.93 -4.86 -20.86
CA VAL A 237 -15.75 -5.31 -21.98
C VAL A 237 -16.74 -6.35 -21.46
N GLY A 238 -18.01 -6.05 -21.53
CA GLY A 238 -19.08 -6.86 -20.99
C GLY A 238 -20.32 -6.02 -20.72
N ASP A 239 -21.17 -6.52 -19.87
CA ASP A 239 -22.42 -5.89 -19.44
C ASP A 239 -22.74 -6.28 -17.99
N ARG A 240 -23.98 -5.99 -17.54
CA ARG A 240 -24.44 -6.34 -16.18
C ARG A 240 -24.47 -7.85 -15.93
N SER A 241 -24.44 -8.70 -16.96
CA SER A 241 -24.41 -10.15 -16.82
C SER A 241 -22.99 -10.71 -16.59
N GLY A 242 -21.97 -9.87 -16.82
CA GLY A 242 -20.57 -10.20 -16.55
C GLY A 242 -19.60 -9.61 -17.56
N VAL A 243 -18.32 -9.69 -17.21
CA VAL A 243 -17.17 -9.14 -17.95
C VAL A 243 -16.44 -10.26 -18.67
N THR A 244 -16.12 -10.05 -19.93
CA THR A 244 -15.48 -11.04 -20.82
C THR A 244 -14.10 -10.61 -21.29
N GLY A 245 -13.69 -9.37 -21.06
CA GLY A 245 -12.40 -8.86 -21.48
C GLY A 245 -12.12 -7.45 -21.00
N VAL A 246 -10.96 -6.94 -21.36
CA VAL A 246 -10.50 -5.64 -20.94
C VAL A 246 -9.64 -4.97 -22.02
N VAL A 247 -9.76 -3.66 -22.12
CA VAL A 247 -8.74 -2.80 -22.74
C VAL A 247 -7.92 -2.17 -21.63
N LEU A 248 -6.62 -2.43 -21.62
CA LEU A 248 -5.70 -1.95 -20.59
C LEU A 248 -4.55 -1.20 -21.25
N ALA A 249 -4.40 0.06 -20.89
CA ALA A 249 -3.32 0.95 -21.34
C ALA A 249 -2.62 1.63 -20.15
N GLN A 250 -1.50 2.30 -20.41
CA GLN A 250 -0.83 3.10 -19.37
C GLN A 250 -1.71 4.28 -18.96
N GLY A 251 -1.70 4.59 -17.67
CA GLY A 251 -2.36 5.76 -17.10
C GLY A 251 -1.38 6.86 -16.72
N ASP A 252 -1.74 7.64 -15.70
CA ASP A 252 -0.94 8.76 -15.24
C ASP A 252 0.26 8.26 -14.42
N LYS A 253 1.44 8.76 -14.77
CA LYS A 253 2.68 8.46 -14.06
C LYS A 253 2.85 9.43 -12.89
N LEU A 254 3.20 8.91 -11.73
CA LEU A 254 3.43 9.67 -10.52
C LEU A 254 4.83 9.39 -9.97
N ALA A 255 5.53 10.46 -9.57
CA ALA A 255 6.82 10.34 -8.91
C ALA A 255 6.64 9.87 -7.45
N PRO A 256 7.36 8.84 -7.01
CA PRO A 256 7.25 8.37 -5.62
C PRO A 256 8.06 9.20 -4.61
N GLN A 257 8.92 10.13 -5.06
CA GLN A 257 9.80 10.91 -4.21
C GLN A 257 9.01 11.92 -3.38
N ASN A 258 9.26 11.94 -2.08
CA ASN A 258 8.70 12.89 -1.11
C ASN A 258 7.16 12.96 -1.08
N MET A 259 6.50 11.84 -1.42
CA MET A 259 5.03 11.74 -1.41
C MET A 259 4.42 11.37 -0.04
N GLN A 260 5.23 11.35 1.03
CA GLN A 260 4.78 10.91 2.37
C GLN A 260 3.60 11.71 2.93
N ARG A 261 3.43 12.95 2.50
CA ARG A 261 2.31 13.79 2.95
C ARG A 261 0.97 13.42 2.32
N PHE A 262 1.00 12.90 1.09
CA PHE A 262 -0.19 12.49 0.34
C PHE A 262 -0.49 11.01 0.50
N GLU A 263 0.47 10.24 1.05
CA GLU A 263 0.35 8.80 1.26
C GLU A 263 0.51 8.46 2.76
N PRO A 264 -0.55 8.68 3.55
CA PRO A 264 -0.48 8.55 5.01
C PRO A 264 -0.32 7.11 5.50
N MET A 265 -0.61 6.11 4.68
CA MET A 265 -0.63 4.70 5.07
C MET A 265 0.69 3.96 4.77
N SER A 266 1.67 4.61 4.16
CA SER A 266 2.90 3.94 3.71
C SER A 266 4.10 4.26 4.58
N LEU A 267 5.08 3.35 4.58
CA LEU A 267 6.39 3.52 5.18
C LEU A 267 7.35 4.17 4.20
N TRP A 268 8.36 4.88 4.72
CA TRP A 268 9.31 5.64 3.92
C TRP A 268 10.75 5.40 4.38
N ARG A 269 11.68 5.55 3.46
CA ARG A 269 13.12 5.49 3.74
C ARG A 269 13.86 6.62 3.03
N TYR A 270 14.88 7.16 3.67
CA TYR A 270 15.82 8.07 3.03
C TYR A 270 16.52 7.38 1.86
N SER A 271 16.75 8.12 0.79
CA SER A 271 17.47 7.64 -0.39
C SER A 271 18.58 8.59 -0.79
N MET A 272 19.81 8.25 -0.41
CA MET A 272 20.98 9.04 -0.79
C MET A 272 21.14 9.20 -2.32
N PRO A 273 20.94 8.16 -3.17
CA PRO A 273 21.03 8.33 -4.62
C PRO A 273 20.02 9.34 -5.18
N GLN A 274 18.77 9.28 -4.67
CA GLN A 274 17.72 10.23 -5.10
C GLN A 274 18.01 11.63 -4.57
N SER A 275 18.48 11.75 -3.33
CA SER A 275 18.87 13.04 -2.75
C SER A 275 20.00 13.71 -3.53
N LYS A 276 21.00 12.95 -3.98
CA LYS A 276 22.06 13.45 -4.85
C LYS A 276 21.51 13.88 -6.22
N LYS A 277 20.61 13.07 -6.83
CA LYS A 277 20.02 13.37 -8.12
C LYS A 277 19.20 14.66 -8.09
N PHE A 278 18.35 14.82 -7.07
CA PHE A 278 17.43 15.97 -6.97
C PHE A 278 17.97 17.14 -6.13
N ARG A 279 19.17 16.98 -5.54
CA ARG A 279 19.82 17.97 -4.65
C ARG A 279 18.95 18.42 -3.48
N GLU A 280 18.18 17.49 -2.95
CA GLU A 280 17.32 17.70 -1.77
C GLU A 280 17.21 16.42 -0.94
N HIS A 281 16.82 16.54 0.33
CA HIS A 281 16.56 15.39 1.19
C HIS A 281 15.35 14.62 0.66
N THR A 282 15.57 13.40 0.15
CA THR A 282 14.56 12.65 -0.59
C THR A 282 14.23 11.35 0.11
N TYR A 283 12.96 11.18 0.45
CA TYR A 283 12.38 9.92 0.89
C TYR A 283 11.75 9.16 -0.28
N MET A 284 11.91 7.84 -0.24
CA MET A 284 11.28 6.89 -1.15
C MET A 284 10.34 5.97 -0.37
N PRO A 285 9.26 5.47 -0.97
CA PRO A 285 8.46 4.44 -0.32
C PRO A 285 9.32 3.25 0.09
N ARG A 286 9.02 2.69 1.27
CA ARG A 286 9.66 1.48 1.77
C ARG A 286 8.68 0.32 1.64
N LYS A 287 9.04 -0.69 0.84
CA LYS A 287 8.27 -1.93 0.73
C LYS A 287 8.51 -2.84 1.95
N HIS A 288 7.59 -3.74 2.22
CA HIS A 288 7.81 -4.83 3.16
C HIS A 288 8.74 -5.87 2.56
N GLU A 289 9.54 -6.53 3.40
CA GLU A 289 10.49 -7.56 2.98
C GLU A 289 9.80 -8.94 3.00
N PRO A 290 9.72 -9.65 1.87
CA PRO A 290 9.14 -11.00 1.83
C PRO A 290 9.81 -11.94 2.85
N GLY A 291 9.03 -12.82 3.45
CA GLY A 291 9.53 -13.79 4.42
C GLY A 291 10.03 -13.21 5.75
N ARG A 292 9.85 -11.90 5.98
CA ARG A 292 10.25 -11.26 7.22
C ARG A 292 9.04 -10.84 8.05
N ALA A 293 8.86 -11.44 9.22
CA ALA A 293 7.77 -11.10 10.13
C ALA A 293 7.76 -9.61 10.50
N LEU A 294 6.58 -9.02 10.62
CA LEU A 294 6.37 -7.57 10.83
C LEU A 294 7.08 -7.04 12.08
N TRP A 295 7.10 -7.83 13.17
CA TRP A 295 7.76 -7.43 14.41
C TRP A 295 9.28 -7.20 14.25
N ARG A 296 9.93 -7.88 13.30
CA ARG A 296 11.36 -7.68 12.99
C ARG A 296 11.62 -6.32 12.33
N ASN A 297 10.59 -5.69 11.77
CA ASN A 297 10.62 -4.37 11.15
C ASN A 297 10.10 -3.26 12.07
N LEU A 298 9.67 -3.57 13.30
CA LEU A 298 9.13 -2.60 14.25
C LEU A 298 10.00 -1.35 14.44
N PRO A 299 11.35 -1.46 14.55
CA PRO A 299 12.21 -0.28 14.66
C PRO A 299 12.05 0.74 13.52
N GLY A 300 11.65 0.30 12.34
CA GLY A 300 11.41 1.18 11.19
C GLY A 300 9.93 1.49 10.93
N ILE A 301 9.03 0.98 11.77
CA ILE A 301 7.57 1.18 11.66
C ILE A 301 7.08 2.14 12.74
N LEU A 302 7.53 1.94 13.98
CA LEU A 302 7.11 2.76 15.11
C LEU A 302 7.71 4.17 15.01
N PRO A 303 6.88 5.22 15.24
CA PRO A 303 7.36 6.59 15.22
C PRO A 303 8.40 6.84 16.32
N GLY A 304 9.55 7.44 15.96
CA GLY A 304 10.62 7.80 16.90
C GLY A 304 11.70 6.74 17.08
N LEU A 305 11.53 5.54 16.61
CA LEU A 305 12.61 4.57 16.50
C LEU A 305 13.48 4.95 15.29
N ARG A 306 14.60 5.57 15.57
CA ARG A 306 15.52 6.10 14.56
C ARG A 306 16.60 5.09 14.21
N THR A 307 17.00 5.09 12.96
CA THR A 307 18.23 4.48 12.41
C THR A 307 18.46 3.02 12.79
N VAL A 308 18.06 2.15 11.91
CA VAL A 308 18.67 0.82 11.87
C VAL A 308 20.02 0.99 11.19
N ASP A 309 21.12 0.78 11.93
CA ASP A 309 22.42 0.61 11.32
C ASP A 309 22.31 -0.53 10.31
N GLY A 310 22.51 -0.23 9.04
CA GLY A 310 22.63 -1.27 8.02
C GLY A 310 23.75 -2.23 8.44
N PHE A 311 23.69 -3.47 7.99
CA PHE A 311 24.74 -4.46 8.20
C PHE A 311 26.12 -3.99 7.67
N ASP A 312 26.13 -2.94 6.85
CA ASP A 312 27.30 -2.24 6.36
C ASP A 312 27.43 -0.90 7.09
N LYS A 313 28.49 -0.75 7.90
CA LYS A 313 28.73 0.37 8.83
C LYS A 313 28.84 1.76 8.18
N THR A 314 28.54 1.90 6.90
CA THR A 314 28.75 3.12 6.13
C THR A 314 27.47 3.89 5.77
N GLU A 315 26.28 3.36 5.97
CA GLU A 315 25.03 4.05 5.65
C GLU A 315 24.04 4.02 6.83
N GLN A 316 23.90 5.16 7.50
CA GLN A 316 22.74 5.40 8.37
C GLN A 316 21.52 5.54 7.48
N THR A 317 20.61 4.56 7.52
CA THR A 317 19.34 4.64 6.80
C THR A 317 18.28 5.23 7.72
N GLU A 318 17.80 6.41 7.38
CA GLU A 318 16.70 7.04 8.08
C GLU A 318 15.37 6.48 7.58
N PHE A 319 14.50 6.09 8.51
CA PHE A 319 13.16 5.61 8.21
C PHE A 319 12.11 6.57 8.77
N LEU A 320 11.05 6.80 7.99
CA LEU A 320 9.84 7.46 8.46
C LEU A 320 8.70 6.45 8.58
N SER A 321 8.04 6.50 9.71
CA SER A 321 6.78 5.81 9.92
C SER A 321 5.68 6.37 9.01
N SER A 322 4.60 5.61 8.86
CA SER A 322 3.39 6.13 8.21
C SER A 322 2.85 7.35 8.95
N GLN A 323 2.21 8.26 8.22
CA GLN A 323 1.60 9.45 8.82
C GLN A 323 0.48 9.07 9.80
N THR A 324 -0.25 8.00 9.48
CA THR A 324 -1.27 7.43 10.38
C THR A 324 -0.67 7.09 11.74
N LEU A 325 0.39 6.28 11.80
CA LEU A 325 1.05 5.94 13.07
C LEU A 325 1.66 7.17 13.76
N SER A 326 2.25 8.07 12.98
CA SER A 326 2.85 9.32 13.49
C SER A 326 1.79 10.25 14.10
N PHE A 327 0.59 10.29 13.53
CA PHE A 327 -0.55 11.02 14.09
C PHE A 327 -1.00 10.40 15.42
N HIS A 328 -1.17 9.09 15.48
CA HIS A 328 -1.59 8.39 16.70
C HIS A 328 -0.56 8.47 17.85
N LYS A 329 0.72 8.67 17.54
CA LYS A 329 1.74 8.99 18.54
C LYS A 329 1.44 10.30 19.26
N ARG A 330 0.88 11.30 18.56
CA ARG A 330 0.63 12.66 19.08
C ARG A 330 -0.73 12.83 19.73
N ILE A 331 -1.68 11.94 19.49
CA ILE A 331 -2.98 12.01 20.16
C ILE A 331 -2.77 11.81 21.65
N GLU A 332 -3.05 12.84 22.44
CA GLU A 332 -3.12 12.73 23.89
C GLU A 332 -4.31 11.86 24.28
N GLN A 333 -4.03 10.79 24.99
CA GLN A 333 -5.06 9.95 25.57
C GLN A 333 -5.65 10.65 26.79
N GLY A 334 -6.77 11.31 26.59
CA GLY A 334 -7.54 11.89 27.71
C GLY A 334 -8.42 10.83 28.38
N PRO A 335 -8.77 11.01 29.67
CA PRO A 335 -9.57 10.04 30.44
C PRO A 335 -11.00 9.82 29.92
N ARG A 336 -11.43 10.56 28.92
CA ARG A 336 -12.77 10.51 28.32
C ARG A 336 -12.80 9.97 26.88
N THR A 337 -11.67 9.56 26.31
CA THR A 337 -11.64 9.06 24.94
C THR A 337 -11.82 7.54 24.94
N ARG A 338 -12.69 7.04 24.08
CA ARG A 338 -12.82 5.60 23.78
C ARG A 338 -11.62 5.06 22.99
N TYR A 339 -10.53 5.83 22.92
CA TYR A 339 -9.34 5.47 22.19
C TYR A 339 -8.80 4.10 22.62
N PRO A 340 -8.48 3.19 21.71
CA PRO A 340 -8.09 1.85 22.07
C PRO A 340 -6.75 1.84 22.82
N VAL A 341 -6.69 1.09 23.92
CA VAL A 341 -5.43 0.83 24.64
C VAL A 341 -4.47 0.01 23.80
N ARG A 342 -4.99 -0.77 22.85
CA ARG A 342 -4.24 -1.62 21.92
C ARG A 342 -4.68 -1.33 20.49
N VAL A 343 -3.72 -1.30 19.60
CA VAL A 343 -3.95 -1.21 18.16
C VAL A 343 -3.48 -2.50 17.50
N ARG A 344 -4.17 -2.87 16.44
CA ARG A 344 -3.78 -3.94 15.54
C ARG A 344 -3.34 -3.30 14.23
N VAL A 345 -2.14 -3.64 13.82
CA VAL A 345 -1.54 -3.13 12.58
C VAL A 345 -1.54 -4.26 11.57
N GLU A 346 -2.13 -4.02 10.42
CA GLU A 346 -2.09 -4.89 9.25
C GLU A 346 -1.11 -4.30 8.24
N ALA A 347 -0.13 -5.09 7.82
CA ALA A 347 0.88 -4.70 6.84
C ALA A 347 0.67 -5.49 5.56
N VAL A 348 0.55 -4.77 4.44
CA VAL A 348 0.31 -5.38 3.11
C VAL A 348 1.26 -4.80 2.09
N GLY A 349 1.81 -5.65 1.24
CA GLY A 349 2.70 -5.26 0.16
C GLY A 349 2.79 -6.32 -0.92
N VAL A 350 3.46 -5.99 -2.01
CA VAL A 350 3.68 -6.89 -3.15
C VAL A 350 5.15 -6.87 -3.54
N THR A 351 5.68 -8.03 -3.82
CA THR A 351 6.95 -8.19 -4.52
C THR A 351 6.65 -8.54 -5.97
N TYR A 352 7.32 -7.83 -6.86
CA TYR A 352 7.27 -8.12 -8.29
C TYR A 352 8.57 -8.79 -8.73
N GLY A 353 8.45 -9.67 -9.70
CA GLY A 353 9.56 -10.33 -10.36
C GLY A 353 10.40 -9.39 -11.24
N PRO A 354 11.24 -9.93 -12.11
CA PRO A 354 12.16 -9.15 -12.92
C PRO A 354 11.49 -8.01 -13.67
N LYS A 355 12.09 -6.81 -13.62
CA LYS A 355 11.57 -5.56 -14.20
C LYS A 355 10.20 -5.15 -13.66
N GLU A 356 9.81 -5.67 -12.50
CA GLU A 356 8.50 -5.48 -11.87
C GLU A 356 7.32 -5.87 -12.77
N ALA A 357 7.50 -6.87 -13.65
CA ALA A 357 6.55 -7.18 -14.72
C ALA A 357 5.53 -8.27 -14.35
N THR A 358 5.75 -9.02 -13.28
CA THR A 358 4.89 -10.10 -12.81
C THR A 358 4.75 -10.02 -11.30
N PHE A 359 3.63 -10.50 -10.75
CA PHE A 359 3.53 -10.76 -9.31
C PHE A 359 4.43 -11.95 -8.96
N GLU A 360 5.19 -11.83 -7.87
CA GLU A 360 6.08 -12.89 -7.38
C GLU A 360 5.69 -13.33 -5.97
N ASP A 361 5.41 -12.36 -5.08
CA ASP A 361 5.01 -12.64 -3.71
C ASP A 361 4.08 -11.56 -3.16
N LEU A 362 3.33 -11.92 -2.14
CA LEU A 362 2.41 -11.05 -1.43
C LEU A 362 2.78 -11.03 0.05
N TYR A 363 3.11 -9.85 0.55
CA TYR A 363 3.34 -9.65 1.97
C TYR A 363 2.01 -9.37 2.67
N HIS A 364 1.71 -10.17 3.69
CA HIS A 364 0.60 -9.92 4.59
C HIS A 364 0.95 -10.39 5.99
N ASP A 365 0.94 -9.46 6.95
CA ASP A 365 1.18 -9.78 8.35
C ASP A 365 0.39 -8.83 9.25
N GLU A 366 -0.03 -9.31 10.41
CA GLU A 366 -0.73 -8.53 11.43
C GLU A 366 0.04 -8.55 12.75
N LEU A 367 0.03 -7.42 13.46
CA LEU A 367 0.69 -7.28 14.75
C LEU A 367 -0.16 -6.44 15.69
N SER A 368 -0.33 -6.92 16.92
CA SER A 368 -1.05 -6.19 17.98
C SER A 368 -0.09 -5.72 19.05
N PHE A 369 -0.20 -4.46 19.45
CA PHE A 369 0.59 -3.88 20.52
C PHE A 369 -0.14 -2.75 21.25
N SER A 370 0.36 -2.39 22.43
CA SER A 370 -0.19 -1.27 23.22
C SER A 370 0.05 0.06 22.52
N THR A 371 -0.95 0.96 22.53
CA THR A 371 -0.78 2.34 22.06
C THR A 371 0.27 3.12 22.85
N ALA A 372 0.62 2.65 24.05
CA ALA A 372 1.73 3.19 24.82
C ALA A 372 3.08 3.13 24.08
N LEU A 373 3.26 2.13 23.19
CA LEU A 373 4.46 2.00 22.35
C LEU A 373 4.60 3.10 21.30
N LEU A 374 3.52 3.80 20.97
CA LEU A 374 3.54 4.94 20.07
C LEU A 374 4.00 6.23 20.77
N LYS A 375 4.00 6.31 22.10
CA LYS A 375 4.31 7.53 22.87
C LYS A 375 5.80 7.84 22.92
N GLU A 376 6.15 9.10 22.85
CA GLU A 376 7.54 9.57 22.91
C GLU A 376 8.15 9.51 24.32
N LYS A 377 7.30 9.62 25.35
CA LYS A 377 7.65 9.66 26.77
C LYS A 377 7.18 8.41 27.53
N GLY A 378 7.32 7.25 26.93
CA GLY A 378 7.07 5.98 27.62
C GLY A 378 8.30 5.53 28.44
N PRO A 379 8.18 4.51 29.28
CA PRO A 379 9.26 4.00 30.15
C PRO A 379 10.33 3.21 29.40
N GLY A 380 10.92 3.75 28.31
CA GLY A 380 11.95 3.07 27.52
C GLY A 380 11.46 1.87 26.70
N LEU A 381 10.14 1.74 26.49
CA LEU A 381 9.55 0.64 25.72
C LEU A 381 10.04 0.57 24.27
N PRO A 382 10.16 1.69 23.53
CA PRO A 382 10.72 1.66 22.18
C PRO A 382 12.17 1.13 22.16
N ASP A 383 13.01 1.56 23.10
CA ASP A 383 14.40 1.11 23.20
C ASP A 383 14.47 -0.37 23.58
N LEU A 384 13.59 -0.82 24.46
CA LEU A 384 13.46 -2.24 24.82
C LEU A 384 13.11 -3.09 23.60
N ILE A 385 12.13 -2.66 22.80
CA ILE A 385 11.73 -3.38 21.58
C ILE A 385 12.90 -3.42 20.59
N ASP A 386 13.55 -2.29 20.33
CA ASP A 386 14.71 -2.24 19.44
C ASP A 386 15.80 -3.19 19.91
N SER A 387 16.13 -3.16 21.19
CA SER A 387 17.12 -4.08 21.81
C SER A 387 16.74 -5.54 21.63
N GLN A 388 15.46 -5.90 21.87
CA GLN A 388 14.99 -7.28 21.71
C GLN A 388 14.99 -7.74 20.25
N VAL A 389 14.58 -6.89 19.31
CA VAL A 389 14.66 -7.20 17.88
C VAL A 389 16.10 -7.42 17.46
N ARG A 390 17.03 -6.50 17.82
CA ARG A 390 18.46 -6.64 17.49
C ARG A 390 19.07 -7.89 18.13
N GLY A 391 18.79 -8.15 19.39
CA GLY A 391 19.25 -9.35 20.09
C GLY A 391 18.80 -10.63 19.41
N THR A 392 17.54 -10.68 19.00
CA THR A 392 16.97 -11.84 18.28
C THR A 392 17.64 -12.03 16.90
N GLU A 393 17.90 -10.95 16.16
CA GLU A 393 18.61 -10.99 14.87
C GLU A 393 20.06 -11.47 15.05
N GLN A 394 20.75 -11.05 16.12
CA GLN A 394 22.10 -11.52 16.43
C GLN A 394 22.12 -13.02 16.74
N VAL A 395 21.19 -13.50 17.57
CA VAL A 395 21.08 -14.93 17.87
C VAL A 395 20.80 -15.73 16.60
N ALA A 396 19.87 -15.27 15.75
CA ALA A 396 19.60 -15.91 14.45
C ALA A 396 20.85 -15.98 13.56
N SER A 397 21.68 -14.91 13.57
CA SER A 397 22.94 -14.89 12.84
C SER A 397 23.92 -15.95 13.35
N HIS A 398 24.08 -16.06 14.66
CA HIS A 398 24.94 -17.07 15.27
C HIS A 398 24.46 -18.50 15.01
N VAL A 399 23.17 -18.77 15.13
CA VAL A 399 22.56 -20.06 14.77
C VAL A 399 22.84 -20.41 13.31
N GLY A 400 22.71 -19.44 12.42
CA GLY A 400 23.01 -19.63 10.99
C GLY A 400 24.50 -19.94 10.74
N VAL A 401 25.41 -19.23 11.40
CA VAL A 401 26.87 -19.50 11.31
C VAL A 401 27.20 -20.89 11.85
N PHE A 402 26.62 -21.27 12.99
CA PHE A 402 26.80 -22.58 13.56
C PHE A 402 26.36 -23.70 12.60
N ALA A 403 25.16 -23.57 12.02
CA ALA A 403 24.64 -24.53 11.04
C ALA A 403 25.52 -24.64 9.78
N ALA A 404 26.06 -23.52 9.28
CA ALA A 404 26.98 -23.51 8.15
C ALA A 404 28.28 -24.22 8.47
N ASN A 405 28.82 -24.03 9.68
CA ASN A 405 30.06 -24.71 10.12
C ASN A 405 29.86 -26.21 10.31
N LEU A 406 28.71 -26.63 10.83
CA LEU A 406 28.34 -28.06 10.90
C LEU A 406 28.27 -28.70 9.50
N ALA A 407 27.63 -28.01 8.55
CA ALA A 407 27.51 -28.50 7.17
C ALA A 407 28.91 -28.67 6.51
N ARG A 408 29.83 -27.72 6.73
CA ARG A 408 31.21 -27.83 6.26
C ARG A 408 31.96 -28.97 6.95
N ALA A 409 31.82 -29.11 8.26
CA ALA A 409 32.39 -30.22 9.00
C ALA A 409 31.90 -31.59 8.57
N ALA A 410 30.61 -31.64 8.08
CA ALA A 410 30.00 -32.83 7.49
C ALA A 410 30.39 -33.06 6.03
N GLY A 411 31.36 -32.32 5.48
CA GLY A 411 31.91 -32.55 4.15
C GLY A 411 31.39 -31.67 3.03
N GLN A 412 30.53 -30.68 3.32
CA GLN A 412 30.15 -29.71 2.29
C GLN A 412 31.34 -28.81 1.94
N SER A 413 31.71 -28.75 0.67
CA SER A 413 32.84 -27.99 0.17
C SER A 413 32.47 -27.20 -1.09
N GLY A 414 33.30 -26.20 -1.44
CA GLY A 414 33.09 -25.32 -2.59
C GLY A 414 32.50 -23.95 -2.22
N GLU A 415 32.35 -23.10 -3.23
CA GLU A 415 31.77 -21.77 -3.08
C GLU A 415 30.32 -21.88 -2.59
N GLY A 416 29.93 -21.11 -1.58
CA GLY A 416 28.59 -21.19 -0.97
C GLY A 416 28.36 -22.39 -0.03
N ALA A 417 29.40 -23.18 0.29
CA ALA A 417 29.28 -24.31 1.21
C ALA A 417 28.73 -23.89 2.58
N GLY A 418 27.59 -24.50 2.95
CA GLY A 418 26.89 -24.19 4.18
C GLY A 418 25.84 -23.06 4.10
N ASP A 419 25.74 -22.33 2.99
CA ASP A 419 24.78 -21.21 2.89
C ASP A 419 23.33 -21.69 2.97
N GLY A 420 22.99 -22.80 2.33
CA GLY A 420 21.67 -23.42 2.46
C GLY A 420 21.37 -23.89 3.90
N ALA A 421 22.37 -24.40 4.64
CA ALA A 421 22.20 -24.77 6.04
C ALA A 421 22.01 -23.53 6.92
N ARG A 422 22.77 -22.46 6.64
CA ARG A 422 22.63 -21.15 7.31
C ARG A 422 21.21 -20.59 7.15
N SER A 423 20.69 -20.54 5.92
CA SER A 423 19.35 -19.99 5.62
C SER A 423 18.27 -20.79 6.32
N ARG A 424 18.26 -22.12 6.15
CA ARG A 424 17.27 -22.99 6.82
C ARG A 424 17.29 -22.86 8.34
N ALA A 425 18.48 -22.79 8.95
CA ALA A 425 18.58 -22.66 10.41
C ALA A 425 18.05 -21.32 10.91
N LYS A 426 18.29 -20.23 10.16
CA LYS A 426 17.70 -18.91 10.47
C LYS A 426 16.19 -18.91 10.33
N GLU A 427 15.66 -19.49 9.26
CA GLU A 427 14.21 -19.62 9.02
C GLU A 427 13.53 -20.40 10.16
N GLN A 428 14.09 -21.57 10.52
CA GLN A 428 13.58 -22.36 11.64
C GLN A 428 13.64 -21.60 12.97
N PHE A 429 14.73 -20.88 13.23
CA PHE A 429 14.86 -20.07 14.43
C PHE A 429 13.75 -19.00 14.48
N PHE A 430 13.56 -18.24 13.39
CA PHE A 430 12.52 -17.21 13.36
C PHE A 430 11.11 -17.79 13.46
N ALA A 431 10.84 -18.94 12.86
CA ALA A 431 9.57 -19.64 13.01
C ALA A 431 9.29 -20.04 14.49
N LEU A 432 10.31 -20.47 15.22
CA LEU A 432 10.20 -20.82 16.63
C LEU A 432 9.99 -19.59 17.55
N VAL A 433 10.57 -18.46 17.20
CA VAL A 433 10.54 -17.23 18.01
C VAL A 433 9.33 -16.36 17.70
N ASP A 434 8.69 -16.51 16.54
CA ASP A 434 7.62 -15.62 16.07
C ASP A 434 6.48 -15.49 17.07
N ASP A 435 5.84 -16.61 17.46
CA ASP A 435 4.71 -16.58 18.39
C ASP A 435 5.10 -16.15 19.82
N PRO A 436 6.21 -16.63 20.42
CA PRO A 436 6.74 -16.07 21.67
C PRO A 436 6.94 -14.55 21.64
N PHE A 437 7.52 -14.01 20.56
CA PHE A 437 7.78 -12.57 20.43
C PHE A 437 6.48 -11.78 20.33
N ARG A 438 5.51 -12.23 19.51
CA ARG A 438 4.19 -11.60 19.36
C ARG A 438 3.43 -11.58 20.70
N ARG A 439 3.46 -12.68 21.44
CA ARG A 439 2.84 -12.75 22.78
C ARG A 439 3.53 -11.85 23.79
N TRP A 440 4.85 -11.75 23.75
CA TRP A 440 5.60 -10.83 24.59
C TRP A 440 5.22 -9.38 24.27
N LEU A 441 5.27 -8.97 23.00
CA LEU A 441 4.92 -7.63 22.55
C LEU A 441 3.47 -7.26 22.96
N ALA A 442 2.55 -8.21 22.82
CA ALA A 442 1.15 -8.00 23.17
C ALA A 442 0.92 -7.82 24.69
N ARG A 443 1.87 -8.21 25.55
CA ARG A 443 1.80 -8.05 27.01
C ARG A 443 2.50 -6.80 27.52
N LEU A 444 3.23 -6.09 26.65
CA LEU A 444 3.84 -4.83 27.03
C LEU A 444 2.74 -3.78 27.23
N ASP A 445 2.46 -3.50 28.49
CA ASP A 445 1.59 -2.41 28.92
C ASP A 445 2.48 -1.26 29.41
N GLY A 446 2.15 -0.03 29.03
CA GLY A 446 2.88 1.16 29.41
C GLY A 446 2.66 1.53 30.86
#